data_1e09b59310e0e6586b98607ddaccdbda
#
_entry.id   1e09b59310e0e6586b98607ddaccdbda
#
_cell.length_a   1.000
_cell.length_b   1.000
_cell.length_c   1.000
_cell.angle_alpha   90.00
_cell.angle_beta   90.00
_cell.angle_gamma   90.00
#
_symmetry.space_group_name_H-M   'P 1'
#
loop_
_entity.id
_entity.type
_entity.pdbx_description
1 polymer ?
#
loop_
_entity_poly.entity_id
_entity_poly.type
_entity_poly.pdbx_seq_one_letter_code
_entity_poly.pdbx_strand_id
1 'polypeptide(L)'
;MSTRASVHNHPVHPMLIVFPIGLWVFSIVCYAIFLATTAPVWRTVSLYAMGGGVIGAILAAVPGTIDFLTLGPSRVLTIAMTHMISNTVALTIFTISLVLAIFWEGHTLVPFILSLFGLLAMGIGGWLGGALVYEHGVGVSHVDVHAETLVEQHV
;
A
#
# COMPACT_ATOMS: atom_id res chain seq x y z
N MET A 1 -11.67 15.21 6.75
CA MET A 1 -10.64 15.47 7.79
C MET A 1 -9.31 15.65 7.08
N SER A 2 -8.64 16.79 7.25
CA SER A 2 -7.30 17.01 6.70
C SER A 2 -6.28 16.11 7.41
N THR A 3 -5.39 15.46 6.66
CA THR A 3 -4.29 14.66 7.21
C THR A 3 -3.14 15.58 7.61
N ARG A 4 -2.42 15.24 8.69
CA ARG A 4 -1.22 16.02 9.11
C ARG A 4 -0.02 15.74 8.20
N ALA A 5 0.09 14.53 7.65
CA ALA A 5 1.12 14.17 6.69
C ALA A 5 0.71 14.59 5.26
N SER A 6 0.62 15.90 5.02
CA SER A 6 0.27 16.46 3.71
C SER A 6 1.31 17.48 3.24
N VAL A 7 1.53 17.54 1.92
CA VAL A 7 2.34 18.56 1.24
C VAL A 7 1.42 19.34 0.31
N HIS A 8 1.30 20.64 0.51
CA HIS A 8 0.36 21.50 -0.24
C HIS A 8 -1.07 20.94 -0.27
N ASN A 9 -1.58 20.49 0.87
CA ASN A 9 -2.89 19.85 1.05
C ASN A 9 -3.07 18.50 0.32
N HIS A 10 -2.01 17.91 -0.23
CA HIS A 10 -2.05 16.57 -0.82
C HIS A 10 -1.57 15.55 0.20
N PRO A 11 -2.35 14.52 0.53
CA PRO A 11 -1.94 13.51 1.51
C PRO A 11 -0.81 12.65 0.94
N VAL A 12 0.31 12.57 1.67
CA VAL A 12 1.55 11.91 1.18
C VAL A 12 1.40 10.40 1.14
N HIS A 13 0.72 9.81 2.12
CA HIS A 13 0.55 8.35 2.18
C HIS A 13 -0.09 7.77 0.90
N PRO A 14 -1.25 8.26 0.40
CA PRO A 14 -1.85 7.76 -0.84
C PRO A 14 -0.97 7.93 -2.07
N MET A 15 -0.10 8.93 -2.10
CA MET A 15 0.84 9.12 -3.21
C MET A 15 1.95 8.07 -3.23
N LEU A 16 2.37 7.59 -2.06
CA LEU A 16 3.47 6.63 -1.94
C LEU A 16 3.02 5.18 -2.09
N ILE A 17 1.80 4.83 -1.69
CA ILE A 17 1.33 3.42 -1.71
C ILE A 17 1.24 2.82 -3.10
N VAL A 18 1.17 3.63 -4.15
CA VAL A 18 1.13 3.15 -5.54
C VAL A 18 2.38 2.36 -5.91
N PHE A 19 3.55 2.72 -5.32
CA PHE A 19 4.81 2.05 -5.58
C PHE A 19 4.84 0.62 -5.04
N PRO A 20 4.61 0.34 -3.74
CA PRO A 20 4.60 -1.03 -3.25
C PRO A 20 3.52 -1.88 -3.90
N ILE A 21 2.33 -1.36 -4.15
CA ILE A 21 1.26 -2.09 -4.83
C ILE A 21 1.73 -2.54 -6.22
N GLY A 22 2.18 -1.62 -7.06
CA GLY A 22 2.62 -1.91 -8.42
C GLY A 22 3.82 -2.85 -8.45
N LEU A 23 4.83 -2.60 -7.61
CA LEU A 23 6.06 -3.38 -7.58
C LEU A 23 5.83 -4.81 -7.05
N TRP A 24 5.00 -5.02 -6.06
CA TRP A 24 4.70 -6.37 -5.54
C TRP A 24 3.87 -7.18 -6.53
N VAL A 25 2.85 -6.58 -7.16
CA VAL A 25 2.09 -7.25 -8.22
C VAL A 25 3.02 -7.63 -9.38
N PHE A 26 3.84 -6.70 -9.85
CA PHE A 26 4.80 -6.95 -10.93
C PHE A 26 5.82 -8.03 -10.55
N SER A 27 6.31 -8.01 -9.31
CA SER A 27 7.20 -9.04 -8.78
C SER A 27 6.60 -10.45 -8.88
N ILE A 28 5.33 -10.62 -8.46
CA ILE A 28 4.63 -11.90 -8.53
C ILE A 28 4.49 -12.37 -9.98
N VAL A 29 4.15 -11.48 -10.91
CA VAL A 29 4.05 -11.81 -12.34
C VAL A 29 5.41 -12.29 -12.87
N CYS A 30 6.48 -11.54 -12.59
CA CYS A 30 7.84 -11.93 -13.00
C CYS A 30 8.26 -13.26 -12.39
N TYR A 31 7.92 -13.50 -11.11
CA TYR A 31 8.24 -14.77 -10.46
C TYR A 31 7.46 -15.94 -11.08
N ALA A 32 6.20 -15.75 -11.43
CA ALA A 32 5.40 -16.75 -12.15
C ALA A 32 6.01 -17.08 -13.51
N ILE A 33 6.48 -16.08 -14.26
CA ILE A 33 7.18 -16.29 -15.54
C ILE A 33 8.48 -17.07 -15.31
N PHE A 34 9.23 -16.74 -14.25
CA PHE A 34 10.43 -17.51 -13.89
C PHE A 34 10.11 -18.98 -13.63
N LEU A 35 9.05 -19.26 -12.85
CA LEU A 35 8.64 -20.66 -12.57
C LEU A 35 8.23 -21.42 -13.84
N ALA A 36 7.61 -20.74 -14.80
CA ALA A 36 7.19 -21.34 -16.07
C ALA A 36 8.32 -21.53 -17.08
N THR A 37 9.31 -20.63 -17.09
CA THR A 37 10.35 -20.59 -18.13
C THR A 37 11.74 -21.02 -17.64
N THR A 38 11.94 -21.05 -16.33
CA THR A 38 13.25 -21.23 -15.66
C THR A 38 14.31 -20.19 -16.05
N ALA A 39 13.94 -19.12 -16.77
CA ALA A 39 14.86 -18.08 -17.23
C ALA A 39 15.28 -17.16 -16.05
N PRO A 40 16.58 -17.11 -15.65
CA PRO A 40 17.04 -16.44 -14.44
C PRO A 40 16.76 -14.94 -14.41
N VAL A 41 16.65 -14.30 -15.56
CA VAL A 41 16.34 -12.86 -15.65
C VAL A 41 15.03 -12.49 -14.97
N TRP A 42 14.00 -13.34 -15.11
CA TRP A 42 12.70 -13.08 -14.51
C TRP A 42 12.73 -13.19 -12.97
N ARG A 43 13.55 -14.13 -12.45
CA ARG A 43 13.79 -14.18 -10.99
C ARG A 43 14.49 -12.91 -10.51
N THR A 44 15.52 -12.47 -11.22
CA THR A 44 16.26 -11.25 -10.88
C THR A 44 15.35 -10.03 -10.86
N VAL A 45 14.56 -9.81 -11.92
CA VAL A 45 13.59 -8.70 -11.99
C VAL A 45 12.58 -8.77 -10.85
N SER A 46 12.05 -9.98 -10.56
CA SER A 46 11.11 -10.18 -9.45
C SER A 46 11.71 -9.77 -8.11
N LEU A 47 12.95 -10.17 -7.81
CA LEU A 47 13.60 -9.85 -6.54
C LEU A 47 13.83 -8.34 -6.39
N TYR A 48 14.27 -7.65 -7.44
CA TYR A 48 14.41 -6.19 -7.42
C TYR A 48 13.07 -5.48 -7.23
N ALA A 49 12.03 -5.92 -7.94
CA ALA A 49 10.70 -5.36 -7.78
C ALA A 49 10.16 -5.60 -6.37
N MET A 50 10.32 -6.82 -5.83
CA MET A 50 9.90 -7.15 -4.47
C MET A 50 10.61 -6.29 -3.42
N GLY A 51 11.93 -6.14 -3.54
CA GLY A 51 12.73 -5.30 -2.65
C GLY A 51 12.35 -3.82 -2.75
N GLY A 52 12.15 -3.31 -3.96
CA GLY A 52 11.64 -1.95 -4.17
C GLY A 52 10.26 -1.74 -3.54
N GLY A 53 9.37 -2.75 -3.63
CA GLY A 53 8.07 -2.74 -2.97
C GLY A 53 8.19 -2.69 -1.44
N VAL A 54 9.11 -3.46 -0.84
CA VAL A 54 9.38 -3.42 0.62
C VAL A 54 9.85 -2.03 1.04
N ILE A 55 10.80 -1.44 0.33
CA ILE A 55 11.28 -0.07 0.61
C ILE A 55 10.15 0.93 0.47
N GLY A 56 9.38 0.86 -0.62
CA GLY A 56 8.24 1.74 -0.86
C GLY A 56 7.17 1.64 0.23
N ALA A 57 6.88 0.42 0.71
CA ALA A 57 5.92 0.19 1.79
C ALA A 57 6.39 0.79 3.13
N ILE A 58 7.68 0.67 3.46
CA ILE A 58 8.27 1.29 4.67
C ILE A 58 8.15 2.82 4.58
N LEU A 59 8.49 3.40 3.42
CA LEU A 59 8.39 4.85 3.20
C LEU A 59 6.93 5.34 3.29
N ALA A 60 5.96 4.57 2.76
CA ALA A 60 4.55 4.90 2.84
C ALA A 60 3.97 4.72 4.25
N ALA A 61 4.51 3.78 5.06
CA ALA A 61 4.06 3.54 6.42
C ALA A 61 4.32 4.74 7.34
N VAL A 62 5.37 5.52 7.11
CA VAL A 62 5.71 6.70 7.94
C VAL A 62 4.57 7.73 7.92
N PRO A 63 4.19 8.33 6.77
CA PRO A 63 3.08 9.28 6.74
C PRO A 63 1.74 8.63 7.13
N GLY A 64 1.48 7.36 6.78
CA GLY A 64 0.28 6.65 7.18
C GLY A 64 0.15 6.51 8.69
N THR A 65 1.24 6.23 9.41
CA THR A 65 1.26 6.18 10.88
C THR A 65 1.01 7.56 11.49
N ILE A 66 1.59 8.62 10.93
CA ILE A 66 1.37 10.00 11.39
C ILE A 66 -0.13 10.34 11.27
N ASP A 67 -0.76 10.01 10.14
CA ASP A 67 -2.18 10.28 9.92
C ASP A 67 -3.06 9.44 10.86
N PHE A 68 -2.73 8.16 11.07
CA PHE A 68 -3.41 7.28 12.01
C PHE A 68 -3.44 7.83 13.44
N LEU A 69 -2.31 8.36 13.92
CA LEU A 69 -2.19 8.93 15.26
C LEU A 69 -3.03 10.21 15.47
N THR A 70 -3.58 10.79 14.40
CA THR A 70 -4.47 11.95 14.48
C THR A 70 -5.95 11.59 14.62
N LEU A 71 -6.29 10.30 14.42
CA LEU A 71 -7.67 9.83 14.51
C LEU A 71 -8.12 9.69 15.95
N GLY A 72 -9.25 10.30 16.27
CA GLY A 72 -9.89 10.13 17.58
C GLY A 72 -10.65 8.80 17.69
N PRO A 73 -11.04 8.41 18.92
CA PRO A 73 -11.84 7.20 19.17
C PRO A 73 -13.13 7.22 18.35
N SER A 74 -13.27 6.31 17.40
CA SER A 74 -14.43 6.25 16.50
C SER A 74 -14.43 4.94 15.71
N ARG A 75 -15.52 4.67 14.99
CA ARG A 75 -15.57 3.55 14.03
C ARG A 75 -14.47 3.67 12.96
N VAL A 76 -14.13 4.89 12.55
CA VAL A 76 -13.06 5.16 11.59
C VAL A 76 -11.71 4.68 12.11
N LEU A 77 -11.42 4.87 13.40
CA LEU A 77 -10.19 4.39 14.02
C LEU A 77 -10.08 2.85 13.95
N THR A 78 -11.19 2.11 14.13
CA THR A 78 -11.19 0.65 14.02
C THR A 78 -10.85 0.20 12.58
N ILE A 79 -11.43 0.85 11.57
CA ILE A 79 -11.13 0.56 10.16
C ILE A 79 -9.68 0.89 9.84
N ALA A 80 -9.19 2.04 10.29
CA ALA A 80 -7.81 2.47 10.10
C ALA A 80 -6.81 1.52 10.78
N MET A 81 -7.13 1.02 11.98
CA MET A 81 -6.30 0.02 12.67
C MET A 81 -6.25 -1.30 11.90
N THR A 82 -7.40 -1.81 11.40
CA THR A 82 -7.44 -3.03 10.61
C THR A 82 -6.69 -2.86 9.29
N HIS A 83 -6.82 -1.71 8.62
CA HIS A 83 -6.02 -1.34 7.44
C HIS A 83 -4.52 -1.38 7.73
N MET A 84 -4.09 -0.75 8.82
CA MET A 84 -2.69 -0.71 9.23
C MET A 84 -2.14 -2.11 9.53
N ILE A 85 -2.90 -2.93 10.27
CA ILE A 85 -2.51 -4.32 10.58
C ILE A 85 -2.39 -5.14 9.29
N SER A 86 -3.38 -5.08 8.39
CA SER A 86 -3.34 -5.84 7.12
C SER A 86 -2.12 -5.48 6.27
N ASN A 87 -1.78 -4.19 6.17
CA ASN A 87 -0.60 -3.76 5.42
C ASN A 87 0.71 -4.12 6.12
N THR A 88 0.76 -4.11 7.45
CA THR A 88 1.93 -4.59 8.22
C THR A 88 2.14 -6.08 8.01
N VAL A 89 1.06 -6.88 8.01
CA VAL A 89 1.11 -8.30 7.69
C VAL A 89 1.61 -8.51 6.26
N ALA A 90 1.08 -7.77 5.29
CA ALA A 90 1.55 -7.84 3.90
C ALA A 90 3.05 -7.52 3.79
N LEU A 91 3.51 -6.42 4.37
CA LEU A 91 4.92 -6.03 4.40
C LEU A 91 5.80 -7.13 5.01
N THR A 92 5.38 -7.70 6.14
CA THR A 92 6.10 -8.79 6.81
C THR A 92 6.20 -10.01 5.92
N ILE A 93 5.10 -10.44 5.29
CA ILE A 93 5.08 -11.61 4.41
C ILE A 93 5.97 -11.37 3.17
N PHE A 94 5.88 -10.22 2.51
CA PHE A 94 6.74 -9.91 1.36
C PHE A 94 8.22 -9.83 1.75
N THR A 95 8.54 -9.30 2.94
CA THR A 95 9.93 -9.29 3.45
C THR A 95 10.45 -10.70 3.69
N ILE A 96 9.65 -11.57 4.33
CA ILE A 96 10.03 -12.98 4.54
C ILE A 96 10.18 -13.69 3.19
N SER A 97 9.24 -13.49 2.26
CA SER A 97 9.31 -14.06 0.92
C SER A 97 10.59 -13.64 0.19
N LEU A 98 10.96 -12.35 0.26
CA LEU A 98 12.19 -11.83 -0.34
C LEU A 98 13.43 -12.49 0.27
N VAL A 99 13.52 -12.55 1.60
CA VAL A 99 14.65 -13.17 2.32
C VAL A 99 14.79 -14.64 1.93
N LEU A 100 13.69 -15.39 1.93
CA LEU A 100 13.71 -16.80 1.53
C LEU A 100 14.11 -16.97 0.06
N ALA A 101 13.59 -16.11 -0.83
CA ALA A 101 13.94 -16.16 -2.24
C ALA A 101 15.43 -15.88 -2.52
N ILE A 102 16.09 -15.08 -1.67
CA ILE A 102 17.52 -14.77 -1.78
C ILE A 102 18.38 -15.87 -1.19
N PHE A 103 18.06 -16.34 0.02
CA PHE A 103 18.97 -17.14 0.83
C PHE A 103 18.62 -18.64 0.91
N TRP A 104 17.42 -19.04 0.50
CA TRP A 104 17.00 -20.44 0.57
C TRP A 104 17.00 -21.08 -0.82
N GLU A 105 18.17 -21.50 -1.26
CA GLU A 105 18.37 -22.12 -2.58
C GLU A 105 17.53 -23.41 -2.74
N GLY A 106 16.99 -23.61 -3.96
CA GLY A 106 16.21 -24.81 -4.31
C GLY A 106 14.74 -24.77 -3.93
N HIS A 107 14.29 -23.85 -3.09
CA HIS A 107 12.89 -23.76 -2.63
C HIS A 107 12.12 -22.62 -3.30
N THR A 108 12.05 -22.63 -4.64
CA THR A 108 11.45 -21.52 -5.43
C THR A 108 9.94 -21.35 -5.24
N LEU A 109 9.20 -22.41 -4.93
CA LEU A 109 7.75 -22.34 -4.75
C LEU A 109 7.33 -21.67 -3.44
N VAL A 110 8.09 -21.83 -2.37
CA VAL A 110 7.73 -21.30 -1.04
C VAL A 110 7.65 -19.77 -1.05
N PRO A 111 8.67 -19.01 -1.54
CA PRO A 111 8.59 -17.57 -1.64
C PRO A 111 7.43 -17.11 -2.55
N PHE A 112 7.16 -17.81 -3.63
CA PHE A 112 6.05 -17.50 -4.52
C PHE A 112 4.70 -17.61 -3.81
N ILE A 113 4.45 -18.74 -3.13
CA ILE A 113 3.20 -18.97 -2.39
C ILE A 113 3.05 -17.92 -1.27
N LEU A 114 4.10 -17.61 -0.54
CA LEU A 114 4.07 -16.55 0.48
C LEU A 114 3.70 -15.20 -0.13
N SER A 115 4.24 -14.86 -1.31
CA SER A 115 3.90 -13.61 -1.99
C SER A 115 2.41 -13.53 -2.35
N LEU A 116 1.76 -14.66 -2.69
CA LEU A 116 0.32 -14.69 -2.94
C LEU A 116 -0.49 -14.39 -1.66
N PHE A 117 -0.07 -14.90 -0.50
CA PHE A 117 -0.69 -14.53 0.78
C PHE A 117 -0.43 -13.05 1.13
N GLY A 118 0.77 -12.54 0.85
CA GLY A 118 1.07 -11.12 0.97
C GLY A 118 0.16 -10.25 0.09
N LEU A 119 -0.08 -10.67 -1.15
CA LEU A 119 -1.01 -10.01 -2.07
C LEU A 119 -2.44 -9.99 -1.53
N LEU A 120 -2.91 -11.09 -0.94
CA LEU A 120 -4.24 -11.15 -0.33
C LEU A 120 -4.35 -10.17 0.85
N ALA A 121 -3.36 -10.15 1.74
CA ALA A 121 -3.33 -9.21 2.87
C ALA A 121 -3.28 -7.76 2.39
N MET A 122 -2.49 -7.45 1.36
CA MET A 122 -2.44 -6.14 0.71
C MET A 122 -3.79 -5.77 0.10
N GLY A 123 -4.49 -6.70 -0.54
CA GLY A 123 -5.82 -6.49 -1.12
C GLY A 123 -6.86 -6.11 -0.06
N ILE A 124 -6.85 -6.80 1.09
CA ILE A 124 -7.70 -6.45 2.24
C ILE A 124 -7.35 -5.04 2.74
N GLY A 125 -6.06 -4.76 2.94
CA GLY A 125 -5.59 -3.44 3.32
C GLY A 125 -6.01 -2.35 2.33
N GLY A 126 -5.86 -2.58 1.03
CA GLY A 126 -6.27 -1.66 -0.03
C GLY A 126 -7.77 -1.37 -0.03
N TRP A 127 -8.61 -2.39 0.16
CA TRP A 127 -10.05 -2.22 0.29
C TRP A 127 -10.42 -1.33 1.48
N LEU A 128 -9.85 -1.60 2.64
CA LEU A 128 -10.08 -0.80 3.85
C LEU A 128 -9.56 0.64 3.70
N GLY A 129 -8.41 0.83 3.03
CA GLY A 129 -7.89 2.14 2.69
C GLY A 129 -8.84 2.92 1.76
N GLY A 130 -9.42 2.25 0.76
CA GLY A 130 -10.48 2.81 -0.07
C GLY A 130 -11.70 3.24 0.74
N ALA A 131 -12.19 2.41 1.66
CA ALA A 131 -13.31 2.75 2.54
C ALA A 131 -13.00 3.98 3.42
N LEU A 132 -11.78 4.10 3.95
CA LEU A 132 -11.36 5.28 4.72
C LEU A 132 -11.48 6.58 3.91
N VAL A 133 -11.09 6.54 2.63
CA VAL A 133 -11.14 7.71 1.75
C VAL A 133 -12.56 7.98 1.25
N TYR A 134 -13.21 6.99 0.63
CA TYR A 134 -14.46 7.18 -0.10
C TYR A 134 -15.70 7.21 0.80
N GLU A 135 -15.72 6.42 1.87
CA GLU A 135 -16.88 6.35 2.78
C GLU A 135 -16.74 7.29 3.97
N HIS A 136 -15.51 7.54 4.42
CA HIS A 136 -15.26 8.30 5.65
C HIS A 136 -14.52 9.63 5.42
N GLY A 137 -14.14 9.97 4.19
CA GLY A 137 -13.52 11.25 3.84
C GLY A 137 -12.15 11.49 4.49
N VAL A 138 -11.43 10.44 4.88
CA VAL A 138 -10.10 10.58 5.47
C VAL A 138 -9.12 11.06 4.40
N GLY A 139 -8.47 12.19 4.65
CA GLY A 139 -7.53 12.79 3.70
C GLY A 139 -8.16 13.59 2.56
N VAL A 140 -9.48 13.75 2.56
CA VAL A 140 -10.20 14.54 1.55
C VAL A 140 -10.49 15.93 2.09
N SER A 141 -10.08 16.98 1.36
CA SER A 141 -10.50 18.36 1.61
C SER A 141 -11.90 18.56 1.05
N HIS A 142 -12.87 18.90 1.88
CA HIS A 142 -14.18 19.33 1.39
C HIS A 142 -14.03 20.70 0.75
N VAL A 143 -14.20 20.79 -0.56
CA VAL A 143 -14.43 22.06 -1.26
C VAL A 143 -15.90 22.38 -1.06
N ASP A 144 -16.21 23.45 -0.36
CA ASP A 144 -17.58 23.97 -0.24
C ASP A 144 -17.99 24.58 -1.59
N VAL A 145 -18.50 23.74 -2.48
CA VAL A 145 -19.00 24.14 -3.80
C VAL A 145 -20.11 25.23 -3.69
N HIS A 146 -20.81 25.27 -2.54
CA HIS A 146 -21.81 26.31 -2.28
C HIS A 146 -21.22 27.71 -2.05
N ALA A 147 -19.98 27.84 -1.62
CA ALA A 147 -19.36 29.15 -1.42
C ALA A 147 -19.01 29.82 -2.78
N GLU A 148 -18.57 29.04 -3.76
CA GLU A 148 -18.24 29.56 -5.09
C GLU A 148 -19.49 30.04 -5.87
N THR A 149 -20.60 29.32 -5.77
CA THR A 149 -21.86 29.71 -6.44
C THR A 149 -22.48 31.02 -5.89
N LEU A 150 -22.24 31.32 -4.62
CA LEU A 150 -22.72 32.56 -4.01
C LEU A 150 -21.87 33.79 -4.39
N VAL A 151 -20.57 33.58 -4.69
CA VAL A 151 -19.66 34.66 -5.14
C VAL A 151 -19.94 35.01 -6.60
N GLU A 152 -20.26 34.04 -7.47
CA GLU A 152 -20.60 34.27 -8.88
C GLU A 152 -21.98 34.97 -9.08
N GLN A 153 -22.89 34.88 -8.11
CA GLN A 153 -24.20 35.51 -8.20
C GLN A 153 -24.19 36.99 -7.77
N HIS A 154 -23.07 37.52 -7.27
CA HIS A 154 -22.95 38.90 -6.79
C HIS A 154 -21.88 39.73 -7.53
N VAL A 155 -21.41 39.24 -8.68
CA VAL A 155 -20.55 39.95 -9.63
C VAL A 155 -21.31 40.18 -10.93
#